data_af1dfd71ca89158451702b506f3eb950
#
_entry.id   af1dfd71ca89158451702b506f3eb950
#
_cell.length_a   1.000
_cell.length_b   1.000
_cell.length_c   1.000
_cell.angle_alpha   90.00
_cell.angle_beta   90.00
_cell.angle_gamma   90.00
#
_symmetry.space_group_name_H-M   'P 1'
#
loop_
_entity.id
_entity.type
_entity.pdbx_description
1 polymer ?
#
loop_
_entity_poly.entity_id
_entity_poly.type
_entity_poly.pdbx_seq_one_letter_code
_entity_poly.pdbx_strand_id
1 'polypeptide(L)'
;MRRQYILPSVLGVFGLCLLAAILYNLPPVHDRLAWRVDNVMVAIRRTINPPEEVVFVPQEQVDAIVNATMTALSAPTATSIPELTATPAPSLVPSPTLGPIPASASLSGIRHEYQQFNNCAPASLSMVLSYWGWTGDQFQTRLYLRPSFAQDDKNVNPFEIVDYVEQNTQFDALWRVGGSLEILKRLTAAGFPVLVEKGLDPHDDAWLGHYQIVSGYDDTRRQFWVYDSYEGPAEAWGVPYDVIGQFWRHFNFAYVVVFPPERAAEVHAILGPHSDPQQNFRLAAELAVTEASSLTDREQFFAWFNRGANLVHLGDYVGAAQAYDMAFSLYAALPQDERPWRLLWYQDGAYAAYYHTGRYQDVINLAQSTLVNVDKPVLEETYYWRGMAKEALGDRAGALEDLQRAYTLNPNSTPAGPELQRLGA
;
A
#
# COMPACT_ATOMS: atom_id res chain seq x y z
N MET A 1 3.12 -47.04 -40.58
CA MET A 1 1.76 -46.48 -40.33
C MET A 1 1.66 -45.37 -39.29
N ARG A 2 2.68 -44.96 -38.55
CA ARG A 2 2.57 -43.86 -37.53
C ARG A 2 2.75 -42.41 -38.02
N ARG A 3 3.32 -42.18 -39.21
CA ARG A 3 3.56 -40.82 -39.74
C ARG A 3 2.34 -40.11 -40.35
N GLN A 4 1.31 -40.83 -40.74
CA GLN A 4 0.13 -40.27 -41.42
C GLN A 4 -0.83 -39.49 -40.49
N TYR A 5 -0.75 -39.67 -39.17
CA TYR A 5 -1.65 -39.00 -38.22
C TYR A 5 -0.99 -37.81 -37.52
N ILE A 6 0.32 -37.62 -37.64
CA ILE A 6 1.03 -36.52 -36.96
C ILE A 6 0.66 -35.16 -37.57
N LEU A 7 0.63 -35.05 -38.89
CA LEU A 7 0.34 -33.80 -39.58
C LEU A 7 -1.09 -33.28 -39.33
N PRO A 8 -2.16 -34.11 -39.44
CA PRO A 8 -3.51 -33.64 -39.13
C PRO A 8 -3.68 -33.32 -37.65
N SER A 9 -3.02 -34.02 -36.72
CA SER A 9 -3.06 -33.70 -35.30
C SER A 9 -2.36 -32.37 -34.99
N VAL A 10 -1.22 -32.09 -35.62
CA VAL A 10 -0.49 -30.81 -35.46
C VAL A 10 -1.33 -29.65 -36.03
N LEU A 11 -1.94 -29.82 -37.21
CA LEU A 11 -2.82 -28.83 -37.81
C LEU A 11 -4.08 -28.59 -36.98
N GLY A 12 -4.64 -29.64 -36.37
CA GLY A 12 -5.78 -29.54 -35.44
C GLY A 12 -5.43 -28.76 -34.19
N VAL A 13 -4.29 -29.04 -33.56
CA VAL A 13 -3.80 -28.30 -32.38
C VAL A 13 -3.54 -26.84 -32.74
N PHE A 14 -2.87 -26.58 -33.86
CA PHE A 14 -2.62 -25.21 -34.31
C PHE A 14 -3.92 -24.45 -34.60
N GLY A 15 -4.91 -25.09 -35.21
CA GLY A 15 -6.24 -24.51 -35.44
C GLY A 15 -6.97 -24.17 -34.13
N LEU A 16 -6.87 -25.04 -33.12
CA LEU A 16 -7.43 -24.78 -31.78
C LEU A 16 -6.72 -23.62 -31.06
N CYS A 17 -5.40 -23.58 -31.13
CA CYS A 17 -4.62 -22.47 -30.57
C CYS A 17 -4.97 -21.11 -31.22
N LEU A 18 -5.11 -21.12 -32.56
CA LEU A 18 -5.52 -19.92 -33.31
C LEU A 18 -6.93 -19.47 -32.93
N LEU A 19 -7.88 -20.42 -32.83
CA LEU A 19 -9.25 -20.11 -32.39
C LEU A 19 -9.26 -19.57 -30.95
N ALA A 20 -8.52 -20.18 -30.05
CA ALA A 20 -8.38 -19.71 -28.67
C ALA A 20 -7.79 -18.30 -28.62
N ALA A 21 -6.76 -18.01 -29.42
CA ALA A 21 -6.18 -16.67 -29.52
C ALA A 21 -7.18 -15.63 -30.06
N ILE A 22 -7.98 -16.01 -31.08
CA ILE A 22 -9.03 -15.13 -31.63
C ILE A 22 -10.10 -14.85 -30.55
N LEU A 23 -10.58 -15.90 -29.87
CA LEU A 23 -11.58 -15.77 -28.82
C LEU A 23 -11.07 -14.94 -27.65
N TYR A 24 -9.81 -15.12 -27.25
CA TYR A 24 -9.18 -14.35 -26.19
C TYR A 24 -9.12 -12.84 -26.51
N ASN A 25 -8.94 -12.47 -27.78
CA ASN A 25 -8.89 -11.06 -28.20
C ASN A 25 -10.28 -10.41 -28.38
N LEU A 26 -11.37 -11.14 -28.17
CA LEU A 26 -12.69 -10.53 -28.11
C LEU A 26 -12.84 -9.74 -26.79
N PRO A 27 -13.22 -8.42 -26.83
CA PRO A 27 -13.27 -7.58 -25.64
C PRO A 27 -13.93 -8.23 -24.41
N PRO A 28 -15.16 -8.79 -24.49
CA PRO A 28 -15.82 -9.38 -23.32
C PRO A 28 -15.14 -10.64 -22.76
N VAL A 29 -14.31 -11.31 -23.56
CA VAL A 29 -13.53 -12.49 -23.14
C VAL A 29 -12.20 -12.03 -22.57
N HIS A 30 -11.55 -11.08 -23.24
CA HIS A 30 -10.30 -10.48 -22.80
C HIS A 30 -10.45 -9.85 -21.40
N ASP A 31 -11.45 -9.01 -21.22
CA ASP A 31 -11.69 -8.33 -19.94
C ASP A 31 -11.90 -9.28 -18.74
N ARG A 32 -12.44 -10.47 -19.02
CA ARG A 32 -12.68 -11.49 -17.99
C ARG A 32 -11.50 -12.44 -17.74
N LEU A 33 -10.63 -12.63 -18.72
CA LEU A 33 -9.57 -13.63 -18.67
C LEU A 33 -8.16 -13.03 -18.60
N ALA A 34 -7.95 -11.78 -19.02
CA ALA A 34 -6.62 -11.17 -19.12
C ALA A 34 -5.86 -11.27 -17.79
N TRP A 35 -6.47 -10.87 -16.70
CA TRP A 35 -5.85 -10.90 -15.38
C TRP A 35 -5.43 -12.33 -14.94
N ARG A 36 -6.22 -13.36 -15.31
CA ARG A 36 -5.89 -14.76 -15.00
C ARG A 36 -4.70 -15.26 -15.82
N VAL A 37 -4.65 -14.86 -17.08
CA VAL A 37 -3.51 -15.16 -17.97
C VAL A 37 -2.26 -14.45 -17.45
N ASP A 38 -2.39 -13.18 -17.06
CA ASP A 38 -1.29 -12.39 -16.49
C ASP A 38 -0.79 -13.01 -15.17
N ASN A 39 -1.68 -13.44 -14.28
CA ASN A 39 -1.31 -14.15 -13.05
C ASN A 39 -0.54 -15.45 -13.33
N VAL A 40 -1.01 -16.25 -14.28
CA VAL A 40 -0.33 -17.50 -14.69
C VAL A 40 1.05 -17.17 -15.28
N MET A 41 1.15 -16.15 -16.13
CA MET A 41 2.43 -15.72 -16.70
C MET A 41 3.42 -15.24 -15.65
N VAL A 42 2.93 -14.47 -14.67
CA VAL A 42 3.74 -14.01 -13.52
C VAL A 42 4.17 -15.20 -12.66
N ALA A 43 3.28 -16.14 -12.35
CA ALA A 43 3.62 -17.35 -11.60
C ALA A 43 4.68 -18.20 -12.32
N ILE A 44 4.54 -18.39 -13.63
CA ILE A 44 5.54 -19.09 -14.45
C ILE A 44 6.88 -18.34 -14.41
N ARG A 45 6.86 -17.02 -14.60
CA ARG A 45 8.07 -16.18 -14.58
C ARG A 45 8.79 -16.28 -13.25
N ARG A 46 8.07 -16.18 -12.13
CA ARG A 46 8.61 -16.32 -10.75
C ARG A 46 9.16 -17.72 -10.46
N THR A 47 8.56 -18.76 -11.07
CA THR A 47 9.06 -20.12 -10.92
C THR A 47 10.37 -20.31 -11.69
N ILE A 48 10.50 -19.68 -12.87
CA ILE A 48 11.71 -19.78 -13.71
C ILE A 48 12.81 -18.86 -13.18
N ASN A 49 12.45 -17.67 -12.73
CA ASN A 49 13.34 -16.64 -12.18
C ASN A 49 12.77 -16.10 -10.86
N PRO A 50 12.93 -16.84 -9.76
CA PRO A 50 12.42 -16.40 -8.46
C PRO A 50 13.07 -15.07 -8.09
N PRO A 51 12.31 -14.11 -7.50
CA PRO A 51 12.87 -12.86 -7.02
C PRO A 51 13.96 -13.16 -5.97
N GLU A 52 15.10 -12.51 -6.14
CA GLU A 52 16.20 -12.59 -5.17
C GLU A 52 15.90 -11.65 -4.00
N GLU A 53 15.54 -12.20 -2.85
CA GLU A 53 15.29 -11.39 -1.66
C GLU A 53 16.63 -10.92 -1.07
N VAL A 54 16.85 -9.60 -1.10
CA VAL A 54 17.96 -8.94 -0.42
C VAL A 54 17.43 -8.31 0.87
N VAL A 55 17.86 -8.83 2.02
CA VAL A 55 17.51 -8.25 3.32
C VAL A 55 18.33 -6.98 3.53
N PHE A 56 17.66 -5.84 3.62
CA PHE A 56 18.29 -4.57 3.94
C PHE A 56 18.58 -4.51 5.45
N VAL A 57 19.81 -4.09 5.79
CA VAL A 57 20.24 -3.78 7.16
C VAL A 57 20.75 -2.35 7.19
N PRO A 58 20.15 -1.46 8.00
CA PRO A 58 20.60 -0.08 8.13
C PRO A 58 22.06 0.02 8.57
N GLN A 59 22.83 0.97 8.03
CA GLN A 59 24.26 1.12 8.32
C GLN A 59 24.53 1.37 9.81
N GLU A 60 23.69 2.17 10.46
CA GLU A 60 23.83 2.41 11.90
C GLU A 60 23.71 1.13 12.74
N GLN A 61 22.88 0.17 12.31
CA GLN A 61 22.81 -1.14 12.97
C GLN A 61 24.05 -1.98 12.73
N VAL A 62 24.59 -1.95 11.52
CA VAL A 62 25.87 -2.61 11.21
C VAL A 62 26.97 -2.03 12.09
N ASP A 63 27.07 -0.71 12.17
CA ASP A 63 28.06 -0.02 13.00
C ASP A 63 27.87 -0.30 14.50
N ALA A 64 26.61 -0.37 14.96
CA ALA A 64 26.29 -0.73 16.35
C ALA A 64 26.67 -2.18 16.66
N ILE A 65 26.42 -3.12 15.77
CA ILE A 65 26.82 -4.53 15.90
C ILE A 65 28.36 -4.65 15.92
N VAL A 66 29.04 -3.96 15.00
CA VAL A 66 30.52 -3.94 14.95
C VAL A 66 31.08 -3.35 16.23
N ASN A 67 30.54 -2.18 16.68
CA ASN A 67 30.99 -1.52 17.91
C ASN A 67 30.68 -2.36 19.17
N ALA A 68 29.50 -3.00 19.23
CA ALA A 68 29.15 -3.89 20.33
C ALA A 68 30.08 -5.13 20.37
N THR A 69 30.42 -5.68 19.22
CA THR A 69 31.38 -6.79 19.12
C THR A 69 32.77 -6.36 19.56
N MET A 70 33.21 -5.17 19.13
CA MET A 70 34.51 -4.60 19.55
C MET A 70 34.50 -4.24 21.05
N THR A 71 33.37 -3.75 21.58
CA THR A 71 33.20 -3.41 23.00
C THR A 71 33.11 -4.66 23.88
N ALA A 72 32.43 -5.73 23.42
CA ALA A 72 32.37 -7.01 24.11
C ALA A 72 33.77 -7.65 24.26
N LEU A 73 34.67 -7.34 23.33
CA LEU A 73 36.09 -7.67 23.43
C LEU A 73 36.86 -6.78 24.40
N SER A 74 36.26 -5.66 24.89
CA SER A 74 36.94 -4.58 25.64
C SER A 74 36.25 -4.16 26.95
N ALA A 75 35.24 -4.88 27.48
CA ALA A 75 34.37 -4.41 28.58
C ALA A 75 35.10 -4.05 29.88
N PRO A 76 34.60 -3.09 30.76
CA PRO A 76 33.35 -3.22 31.51
C PRO A 76 32.55 -1.95 31.84
N THR A 77 31.32 -2.17 32.30
CA THR A 77 30.50 -1.45 33.32
C THR A 77 29.44 -0.45 32.87
N ALA A 78 28.21 -0.79 33.33
CA ALA A 78 26.92 -0.12 33.10
C ALA A 78 26.84 1.34 33.56
N THR A 79 26.06 2.15 32.84
CA THR A 79 25.59 3.47 33.30
C THR A 79 24.10 3.65 32.98
N SER A 80 23.38 4.18 33.93
CA SER A 80 21.93 4.32 34.03
C SER A 80 21.30 5.33 33.06
N ILE A 81 20.06 5.03 32.63
CA ILE A 81 19.20 5.80 31.73
C ILE A 81 18.52 6.95 32.49
N PRO A 82 18.43 8.17 31.92
CA PRO A 82 17.62 9.26 32.48
C PRO A 82 16.14 9.12 32.18
N GLU A 83 15.32 9.44 33.14
CA GLU A 83 13.86 9.42 33.13
C GLU A 83 13.29 10.63 32.35
N LEU A 84 12.38 10.37 31.42
CA LEU A 84 11.73 11.40 30.58
C LEU A 84 10.54 12.00 31.32
N THR A 85 10.54 13.33 31.46
CA THR A 85 9.50 14.14 32.10
C THR A 85 8.32 14.34 31.14
N ALA A 86 7.11 13.94 31.55
CA ALA A 86 5.88 14.10 30.80
C ALA A 86 5.41 15.54 30.68
N THR A 87 5.09 16.03 29.51
CA THR A 87 4.45 17.31 29.23
C THR A 87 2.92 17.18 29.36
N PRO A 88 2.19 18.13 29.95
CA PRO A 88 0.74 18.00 30.14
C PRO A 88 -0.02 18.12 28.83
N ALA A 89 -1.02 17.23 28.66
CA ALA A 89 -1.90 17.15 27.51
C ALA A 89 -2.82 18.40 27.38
N PRO A 90 -3.11 18.86 26.13
CA PRO A 90 -4.07 19.93 25.90
C PRO A 90 -5.51 19.48 26.20
N SER A 91 -6.27 20.43 26.78
CA SER A 91 -7.68 20.24 27.15
C SER A 91 -8.58 19.95 25.96
N LEU A 92 -9.32 18.85 26.01
CA LEU A 92 -10.23 18.40 24.96
C LEU A 92 -11.43 19.35 24.83
N VAL A 93 -11.64 19.91 23.64
CA VAL A 93 -12.91 20.52 23.24
C VAL A 93 -13.95 19.40 23.10
N PRO A 94 -15.18 19.52 23.65
CA PRO A 94 -16.16 18.46 23.53
C PRO A 94 -16.55 18.23 22.08
N SER A 95 -16.26 17.05 21.55
CA SER A 95 -16.74 16.59 20.26
C SER A 95 -18.27 16.42 20.29
N PRO A 96 -18.99 16.68 19.19
CA PRO A 96 -20.41 16.40 19.12
C PRO A 96 -20.66 14.91 19.41
N THR A 97 -21.58 14.64 20.32
CA THR A 97 -21.93 13.27 20.70
C THR A 97 -22.66 12.61 19.54
N LEU A 98 -21.95 11.74 18.80
CA LEU A 98 -22.54 10.94 17.75
C LEU A 98 -23.57 9.94 18.37
N GLY A 99 -24.67 9.71 17.68
CA GLY A 99 -25.68 8.74 18.10
C GLY A 99 -25.13 7.31 18.20
N PRO A 100 -25.88 6.39 18.82
CA PRO A 100 -25.49 4.99 18.92
C PRO A 100 -25.36 4.37 17.52
N ILE A 101 -24.37 3.50 17.35
CA ILE A 101 -24.17 2.74 16.11
C ILE A 101 -25.24 1.62 16.07
N PRO A 102 -25.99 1.43 14.95
CA PRO A 102 -26.90 0.29 14.84
C PRO A 102 -26.12 -1.03 14.86
N ALA A 103 -26.78 -2.13 15.25
CA ALA A 103 -26.15 -3.46 15.31
C ALA A 103 -25.72 -4.02 13.96
N SER A 104 -26.24 -3.47 12.88
CA SER A 104 -25.86 -3.84 11.50
C SER A 104 -26.20 -2.71 10.52
N ALA A 105 -25.44 -2.64 9.43
CA ALA A 105 -25.73 -1.81 8.27
C ALA A 105 -25.22 -2.52 7.01
N SER A 106 -25.87 -2.25 5.87
CA SER A 106 -25.44 -2.78 4.58
C SER A 106 -25.78 -1.82 3.46
N LEU A 107 -24.82 -1.49 2.63
CA LEU A 107 -24.99 -0.66 1.44
C LEU A 107 -25.21 -1.57 0.23
N SER A 108 -26.09 -1.14 -0.66
CA SER A 108 -26.41 -1.82 -1.92
C SER A 108 -26.22 -0.87 -3.10
N GLY A 109 -26.13 -1.41 -4.31
CA GLY A 109 -25.98 -0.60 -5.53
C GLY A 109 -24.53 -0.37 -5.94
N ILE A 110 -23.55 -0.96 -5.28
CA ILE A 110 -22.16 -1.00 -5.73
C ILE A 110 -22.07 -1.97 -6.91
N ARG A 111 -21.58 -1.48 -8.05
CA ARG A 111 -21.36 -2.31 -9.25
C ARG A 111 -20.02 -3.00 -9.13
N HIS A 112 -20.02 -4.31 -8.94
CA HIS A 112 -18.79 -5.09 -8.82
C HIS A 112 -18.00 -5.12 -10.13
N GLU A 113 -16.66 -5.03 -10.00
CA GLU A 113 -15.70 -5.23 -11.09
C GLU A 113 -14.56 -6.15 -10.62
N TYR A 114 -14.27 -7.20 -11.36
CA TYR A 114 -13.02 -7.94 -11.17
C TYR A 114 -11.87 -7.13 -11.76
N GLN A 115 -10.81 -6.99 -11.01
CA GLN A 115 -9.64 -6.22 -11.43
C GLN A 115 -8.92 -6.87 -12.61
N GLN A 116 -8.29 -6.05 -13.42
CA GLN A 116 -7.21 -6.48 -14.29
C GLN A 116 -5.91 -6.62 -13.49
N PHE A 117 -4.84 -7.11 -14.13
CA PHE A 117 -3.55 -7.29 -13.47
C PHE A 117 -3.08 -6.00 -12.78
N ASN A 118 -2.71 -6.11 -11.49
CA ASN A 118 -2.30 -5.00 -10.61
C ASN A 118 -3.26 -3.80 -10.60
N ASN A 119 -4.55 -4.02 -10.80
CA ASN A 119 -5.54 -2.96 -10.95
C ASN A 119 -6.52 -2.87 -9.75
N CYS A 120 -6.10 -3.33 -8.56
CA CYS A 120 -6.97 -3.36 -7.38
C CYS A 120 -7.49 -1.97 -7.01
N ALA A 121 -6.63 -0.96 -6.92
CA ALA A 121 -7.04 0.40 -6.59
C ALA A 121 -7.97 1.03 -7.65
N PRO A 122 -7.63 1.02 -8.96
CA PRO A 122 -8.54 1.50 -9.99
C PRO A 122 -9.90 0.80 -10.00
N ALA A 123 -9.95 -0.52 -9.86
CA ALA A 123 -11.20 -1.29 -9.83
C ALA A 123 -12.02 -0.99 -8.57
N SER A 124 -11.39 -0.96 -7.41
CA SER A 124 -12.07 -0.65 -6.16
C SER A 124 -12.59 0.79 -6.11
N LEU A 125 -11.82 1.75 -6.64
CA LEU A 125 -12.29 3.13 -6.78
C LEU A 125 -13.50 3.22 -7.71
N SER A 126 -13.46 2.57 -8.87
CA SER A 126 -14.58 2.52 -9.82
C SER A 126 -15.85 1.95 -9.14
N MET A 127 -15.71 0.89 -8.34
CA MET A 127 -16.82 0.32 -7.58
C MET A 127 -17.38 1.30 -6.55
N VAL A 128 -16.55 2.02 -5.79
CA VAL A 128 -16.98 3.06 -4.84
C VAL A 128 -17.70 4.20 -5.55
N LEU A 129 -17.14 4.68 -6.65
CA LEU A 129 -17.76 5.74 -7.46
C LEU A 129 -19.11 5.32 -8.05
N SER A 130 -19.26 4.04 -8.41
CA SER A 130 -20.52 3.51 -8.93
C SER A 130 -21.67 3.59 -7.91
N TYR A 131 -21.38 3.48 -6.61
CA TYR A 131 -22.36 3.68 -5.54
C TYR A 131 -22.99 5.08 -5.58
N TRP A 132 -22.20 6.07 -5.95
CA TRP A 132 -22.61 7.46 -6.11
C TRP A 132 -23.19 7.78 -7.50
N GLY A 133 -23.41 6.76 -8.34
CA GLY A 133 -24.00 6.92 -9.67
C GLY A 133 -23.00 7.25 -10.79
N TRP A 134 -21.70 7.17 -10.53
CA TRP A 134 -20.69 7.29 -11.57
C TRP A 134 -20.74 6.08 -12.51
N THR A 135 -20.67 6.33 -13.83
CA THR A 135 -20.90 5.32 -14.86
C THR A 135 -19.63 4.80 -15.52
N GLY A 136 -18.47 5.34 -15.15
CA GLY A 136 -17.17 4.85 -15.65
C GLY A 136 -16.79 3.49 -15.08
N ASP A 137 -15.61 3.00 -15.42
CA ASP A 137 -15.07 1.72 -15.03
C ASP A 137 -13.58 1.82 -14.64
N GLN A 138 -12.95 0.69 -14.28
CA GLN A 138 -11.55 0.63 -13.90
C GLN A 138 -10.57 1.08 -14.99
N PHE A 139 -10.97 1.10 -16.27
CA PHE A 139 -10.10 1.60 -17.34
C PHE A 139 -9.94 3.11 -17.25
N GLN A 140 -11.01 3.84 -16.91
CA GLN A 140 -10.97 5.30 -16.78
C GLN A 140 -10.15 5.72 -15.55
N THR A 141 -10.37 5.11 -14.39
CA THR A 141 -9.59 5.39 -13.17
C THR A 141 -8.11 5.03 -13.36
N ARG A 142 -7.82 3.92 -14.07
CA ARG A 142 -6.48 3.46 -14.36
C ARG A 142 -5.67 4.43 -15.22
N LEU A 143 -6.27 5.11 -16.19
CA LEU A 143 -5.54 6.03 -17.06
C LEU A 143 -4.82 7.15 -16.28
N TYR A 144 -5.38 7.55 -15.16
CA TYR A 144 -4.76 8.52 -14.26
C TYR A 144 -3.85 7.86 -13.21
N LEU A 145 -4.38 6.84 -12.50
CA LEU A 145 -3.73 6.21 -11.37
C LEU A 145 -2.52 5.35 -11.77
N ARG A 146 -2.53 4.81 -12.98
CA ARG A 146 -1.47 3.96 -13.52
C ARG A 146 -1.10 4.37 -14.95
N PRO A 147 -0.52 5.56 -15.15
CA PRO A 147 -0.27 6.11 -16.49
C PRO A 147 0.72 5.25 -17.31
N SER A 148 1.58 4.48 -16.65
CA SER A 148 2.52 3.56 -17.29
C SER A 148 2.03 2.12 -17.30
N PHE A 149 0.75 1.91 -17.59
CA PHE A 149 0.04 0.64 -17.45
C PHE A 149 0.61 -0.55 -18.26
N ALA A 150 1.47 -0.30 -19.22
CA ALA A 150 2.16 -1.37 -19.96
C ALA A 150 3.26 -2.06 -19.14
N GLN A 151 3.54 -1.56 -17.94
CA GLN A 151 4.51 -2.08 -17.01
C GLN A 151 3.82 -2.74 -15.81
N ASP A 152 4.40 -3.81 -15.30
CA ASP A 152 3.64 -4.78 -14.50
C ASP A 152 3.38 -4.35 -13.03
N ASP A 153 4.19 -3.47 -12.41
CA ASP A 153 4.19 -3.28 -10.95
C ASP A 153 4.13 -1.80 -10.53
N LYS A 154 3.00 -1.12 -10.74
CA LYS A 154 2.76 0.21 -10.15
C LYS A 154 1.80 0.08 -8.98
N ASN A 155 2.24 0.55 -7.79
CA ASN A 155 1.33 0.80 -6.68
C ASN A 155 0.47 2.05 -6.96
N VAL A 156 -0.65 2.15 -6.24
CA VAL A 156 -1.47 3.36 -6.17
C VAL A 156 -1.61 3.73 -4.71
N ASN A 157 -1.11 4.89 -4.34
CA ASN A 157 -1.21 5.38 -2.97
C ASN A 157 -2.61 5.96 -2.67
N PRO A 158 -3.08 5.95 -1.41
CA PRO A 158 -4.38 6.51 -1.05
C PRO A 158 -4.57 7.98 -1.46
N PHE A 159 -3.52 8.80 -1.41
CA PHE A 159 -3.59 10.21 -1.81
C PHE A 159 -3.79 10.36 -3.33
N GLU A 160 -3.26 9.46 -4.16
CA GLU A 160 -3.49 9.47 -5.61
C GLU A 160 -4.97 9.19 -5.94
N ILE A 161 -5.63 8.36 -5.12
CA ILE A 161 -7.07 8.10 -5.23
C ILE A 161 -7.85 9.38 -4.94
N VAL A 162 -7.47 10.11 -3.89
CA VAL A 162 -8.08 11.41 -3.54
C VAL A 162 -7.89 12.40 -4.68
N ASP A 163 -6.65 12.56 -5.17
CA ASP A 163 -6.32 13.45 -6.30
C ASP A 163 -7.15 13.13 -7.54
N TYR A 164 -7.31 11.84 -7.87
CA TYR A 164 -8.17 11.43 -8.97
C TYR A 164 -9.61 11.88 -8.78
N VAL A 165 -10.18 11.61 -7.59
CA VAL A 165 -11.59 11.94 -7.30
C VAL A 165 -11.82 13.42 -7.41
N GLU A 166 -10.97 14.26 -6.80
CA GLU A 166 -11.11 15.71 -6.78
C GLU A 166 -10.90 16.36 -8.17
N GLN A 167 -10.00 15.80 -8.99
CA GLN A 167 -9.68 16.36 -10.30
C GLN A 167 -10.57 15.85 -11.43
N ASN A 168 -11.15 14.65 -11.30
CA ASN A 168 -11.79 13.96 -12.42
C ASN A 168 -13.27 13.60 -12.16
N THR A 169 -13.82 13.95 -11.00
CA THR A 169 -15.21 13.68 -10.64
C THR A 169 -15.88 14.91 -10.01
N GLN A 170 -17.16 14.77 -9.68
CA GLN A 170 -17.92 15.77 -8.93
C GLN A 170 -17.94 15.49 -7.42
N PHE A 171 -17.18 14.52 -6.95
CA PHE A 171 -17.14 14.09 -5.57
C PHE A 171 -15.90 14.61 -4.87
N ASP A 172 -15.97 14.73 -3.55
CA ASP A 172 -14.85 14.95 -2.68
C ASP A 172 -14.35 13.60 -2.16
N ALA A 173 -13.09 13.56 -1.75
CA ALA A 173 -12.51 12.41 -1.08
C ALA A 173 -11.53 12.83 0.02
N LEU A 174 -11.32 11.95 0.98
CA LEU A 174 -10.24 12.09 1.94
C LEU A 174 -9.64 10.72 2.25
N TRP A 175 -8.36 10.70 2.59
CA TRP A 175 -7.72 9.53 3.15
C TRP A 175 -7.22 9.79 4.57
N ARG A 176 -7.24 8.77 5.41
CA ARG A 176 -6.76 8.80 6.78
C ARG A 176 -6.11 7.47 7.14
N VAL A 177 -5.34 7.47 8.21
CA VAL A 177 -4.70 6.30 8.80
C VAL A 177 -5.17 6.09 10.24
N GLY A 178 -4.76 5.00 10.88
CA GLY A 178 -5.17 4.71 12.25
C GLY A 178 -6.68 4.50 12.40
N GLY A 179 -7.33 3.99 11.36
CA GLY A 179 -8.76 3.68 11.38
C GLY A 179 -9.10 2.63 12.44
N SER A 180 -10.36 2.60 12.85
CA SER A 180 -10.88 1.61 13.80
C SER A 180 -12.12 0.93 13.24
N LEU A 181 -12.47 -0.25 13.79
CA LEU A 181 -13.72 -0.92 13.44
C LEU A 181 -14.94 -0.02 13.68
N GLU A 182 -14.87 0.85 14.70
CA GLU A 182 -15.94 1.81 15.00
C GLU A 182 -16.09 2.85 13.89
N ILE A 183 -14.97 3.42 13.38
CA ILE A 183 -15.01 4.37 12.26
C ILE A 183 -15.62 3.74 11.02
N LEU A 184 -15.22 2.50 10.67
CA LEU A 184 -15.79 1.79 9.53
C LEU A 184 -17.31 1.57 9.69
N LYS A 185 -17.75 1.17 10.89
CA LYS A 185 -19.17 0.98 11.18
C LYS A 185 -19.95 2.29 11.09
N ARG A 186 -19.44 3.38 11.66
CA ARG A 186 -20.10 4.68 11.62
C ARG A 186 -20.25 5.19 10.19
N LEU A 187 -19.18 5.12 9.39
CA LEU A 187 -19.20 5.53 7.99
C LEU A 187 -20.20 4.69 7.18
N THR A 188 -20.15 3.37 7.30
CA THR A 188 -21.09 2.50 6.55
C THR A 188 -22.53 2.63 7.03
N ALA A 189 -22.77 2.81 8.33
CA ALA A 189 -24.12 3.08 8.87
C ALA A 189 -24.67 4.43 8.39
N ALA A 190 -23.80 5.39 8.14
CA ALA A 190 -24.16 6.69 7.57
C ALA A 190 -24.28 6.68 6.04
N GLY A 191 -24.05 5.55 5.37
CA GLY A 191 -24.19 5.42 3.92
C GLY A 191 -22.95 5.74 3.11
N PHE A 192 -21.75 5.66 3.71
CA PHE A 192 -20.48 5.84 3.03
C PHE A 192 -19.76 4.49 2.87
N PRO A 193 -19.59 3.97 1.64
CA PRO A 193 -18.68 2.86 1.39
C PRO A 193 -17.25 3.31 1.67
N VAL A 194 -16.47 2.47 2.33
CA VAL A 194 -15.10 2.80 2.73
C VAL A 194 -14.11 1.93 1.99
N LEU A 195 -13.19 2.55 1.27
CA LEU A 195 -12.08 1.88 0.63
C LEU A 195 -10.96 1.71 1.66
N VAL A 196 -10.53 0.49 1.93
CA VAL A 196 -9.43 0.19 2.85
C VAL A 196 -8.23 -0.35 2.07
N GLU A 197 -7.04 0.11 2.43
CA GLU A 197 -5.78 -0.47 1.97
C GLU A 197 -5.30 -1.47 3.00
N LYS A 198 -5.02 -2.68 2.59
CA LYS A 198 -4.68 -3.78 3.48
C LYS A 198 -3.67 -4.75 2.88
N GLY A 199 -3.03 -5.56 3.71
CA GLY A 199 -2.31 -6.73 3.25
C GLY A 199 -3.25 -7.82 2.76
N LEU A 200 -2.70 -8.70 1.95
CA LEU A 200 -3.35 -9.92 1.49
C LEU A 200 -2.29 -11.02 1.40
N ASP A 201 -2.59 -12.20 1.93
CA ASP A 201 -1.81 -13.43 1.75
C ASP A 201 -2.59 -14.38 0.82
N PRO A 202 -2.44 -14.27 -0.51
CA PRO A 202 -3.13 -15.16 -1.43
C PRO A 202 -2.63 -16.59 -1.27
N HIS A 203 -3.51 -17.58 -1.50
CA HIS A 203 -3.15 -18.99 -1.38
C HIS A 203 -1.95 -19.40 -2.28
N ASP A 204 -1.82 -18.79 -3.45
CA ASP A 204 -0.86 -19.16 -4.49
C ASP A 204 0.23 -18.11 -4.72
N ASP A 205 0.34 -17.08 -3.88
CA ASP A 205 1.34 -16.02 -4.03
C ASP A 205 1.85 -15.53 -2.66
N ALA A 206 2.97 -14.81 -2.65
CA ALA A 206 3.48 -14.14 -1.47
C ALA A 206 2.60 -12.93 -1.10
N TRP A 207 2.76 -12.46 0.14
CA TRP A 207 2.10 -11.26 0.65
C TRP A 207 2.15 -10.10 -0.35
N LEU A 208 1.02 -9.39 -0.49
CA LEU A 208 0.87 -8.21 -1.34
C LEU A 208 -0.06 -7.18 -0.71
N GLY A 209 0.06 -5.92 -1.17
CA GLY A 209 -0.89 -4.85 -0.85
C GLY A 209 -2.15 -4.95 -1.71
N HIS A 210 -3.28 -4.62 -1.14
CA HIS A 210 -4.58 -4.76 -1.79
C HIS A 210 -5.58 -3.71 -1.30
N TYR A 211 -6.50 -3.31 -2.18
CA TYR A 211 -7.64 -2.46 -1.85
C TYR A 211 -8.93 -3.26 -1.81
N GLN A 212 -9.72 -3.05 -0.75
CA GLN A 212 -11.01 -3.70 -0.54
C GLN A 212 -12.04 -2.67 -0.08
N ILE A 213 -13.33 -2.88 -0.39
CA ILE A 213 -14.41 -1.97 -0.02
C ILE A 213 -15.19 -2.57 1.13
N VAL A 214 -15.29 -1.83 2.24
CA VAL A 214 -16.22 -2.12 3.34
C VAL A 214 -17.55 -1.43 3.01
N SER A 215 -18.61 -2.24 2.83
CA SER A 215 -19.95 -1.80 2.44
C SER A 215 -21.00 -2.00 3.53
N GLY A 216 -20.60 -2.51 4.70
CA GLY A 216 -21.50 -2.73 5.82
C GLY A 216 -20.89 -3.64 6.87
N TYR A 217 -21.69 -4.00 7.87
CA TYR A 217 -21.27 -4.86 8.97
C TYR A 217 -22.47 -5.54 9.65
N ASP A 218 -22.18 -6.59 10.42
CA ASP A 218 -23.15 -7.32 11.26
C ASP A 218 -22.46 -7.70 12.59
N ASP A 219 -22.83 -7.03 13.67
CA ASP A 219 -22.27 -7.27 15.01
C ASP A 219 -22.64 -8.63 15.58
N THR A 220 -23.80 -9.19 15.19
CA THR A 220 -24.22 -10.53 15.62
C THR A 220 -23.30 -11.60 15.04
N ARG A 221 -22.86 -11.41 13.80
CA ARG A 221 -21.94 -12.31 13.11
C ARG A 221 -20.47 -11.91 13.29
N ARG A 222 -20.21 -10.73 13.87
CA ARG A 222 -18.87 -10.13 14.03
C ARG A 222 -18.10 -10.06 12.72
N GLN A 223 -18.73 -9.55 11.67
CA GLN A 223 -18.15 -9.46 10.32
C GLN A 223 -18.47 -8.13 9.64
N PHE A 224 -17.58 -7.73 8.72
CA PHE A 224 -17.89 -6.72 7.70
C PHE A 224 -18.41 -7.37 6.43
N TRP A 225 -19.28 -6.65 5.74
CA TRP A 225 -19.66 -6.93 4.36
C TRP A 225 -18.68 -6.19 3.45
N VAL A 226 -18.01 -6.94 2.55
CA VAL A 226 -16.97 -6.36 1.69
C VAL A 226 -17.23 -6.68 0.23
N TYR A 227 -16.80 -5.78 -0.65
CA TYR A 227 -16.59 -6.04 -2.06
C TYR A 227 -15.09 -6.13 -2.32
N ASP A 228 -14.68 -7.09 -3.13
CA ASP A 228 -13.29 -7.30 -3.47
C ASP A 228 -13.13 -7.50 -4.97
N SER A 229 -12.14 -6.83 -5.56
CA SER A 229 -11.89 -6.91 -7.00
C SER A 229 -11.06 -8.12 -7.41
N TYR A 230 -10.40 -8.79 -6.46
CA TYR A 230 -9.50 -9.93 -6.68
C TYR A 230 -10.09 -11.25 -6.19
N GLU A 231 -10.63 -11.26 -4.98
CA GLU A 231 -11.17 -12.44 -4.32
C GLU A 231 -12.69 -12.38 -4.15
N GLY A 232 -13.28 -13.53 -3.88
CA GLY A 232 -14.70 -13.64 -3.53
C GLY A 232 -15.66 -13.54 -4.70
N PRO A 233 -16.97 -13.49 -4.38
CA PRO A 233 -18.04 -13.38 -5.36
C PRO A 233 -18.21 -11.94 -5.88
N ALA A 234 -18.95 -11.79 -6.99
CA ALA A 234 -19.34 -10.50 -7.55
C ALA A 234 -20.42 -9.76 -6.72
N GLU A 235 -20.52 -10.04 -5.44
CA GLU A 235 -21.45 -9.46 -4.47
C GLU A 235 -20.77 -9.30 -3.13
N ALA A 236 -21.38 -8.54 -2.20
CA ALA A 236 -20.85 -8.37 -0.87
C ALA A 236 -20.82 -9.70 -0.10
N TRP A 237 -19.71 -9.99 0.55
CA TRP A 237 -19.53 -11.19 1.36
C TRP A 237 -18.93 -10.86 2.74
N GLY A 238 -19.12 -11.78 3.69
CA GLY A 238 -18.74 -11.52 5.08
C GLY A 238 -17.28 -11.86 5.35
N VAL A 239 -16.53 -10.91 5.93
CA VAL A 239 -15.16 -11.11 6.42
C VAL A 239 -15.14 -10.81 7.93
N PRO A 240 -14.60 -11.71 8.78
CA PRO A 240 -14.51 -11.49 10.23
C PRO A 240 -13.75 -10.22 10.61
N TYR A 241 -14.15 -9.58 11.71
CA TYR A 241 -13.53 -8.33 12.19
C TYR A 241 -12.04 -8.47 12.50
N ASP A 242 -11.64 -9.59 13.08
CA ASP A 242 -10.25 -9.89 13.42
C ASP A 242 -9.39 -10.05 12.16
N VAL A 243 -9.91 -10.70 11.13
CA VAL A 243 -9.23 -10.85 9.84
C VAL A 243 -9.03 -9.48 9.16
N ILE A 244 -10.10 -8.66 9.10
CA ILE A 244 -9.97 -7.28 8.59
C ILE A 244 -8.94 -6.51 9.41
N GLY A 245 -9.04 -6.53 10.74
CA GLY A 245 -8.14 -5.78 11.62
C GLY A 245 -6.68 -6.18 11.46
N GLN A 246 -6.40 -7.49 11.34
CA GLN A 246 -5.05 -7.99 11.12
C GLN A 246 -4.44 -7.46 9.82
N PHE A 247 -5.09 -7.72 8.70
CA PHE A 247 -4.55 -7.34 7.40
C PHE A 247 -4.58 -5.83 7.13
N TRP A 248 -5.52 -5.10 7.71
CA TRP A 248 -5.60 -3.64 7.61
C TRP A 248 -4.46 -2.93 8.35
N ARG A 249 -3.97 -3.52 9.46
CA ARG A 249 -2.75 -3.07 10.16
C ARG A 249 -1.55 -2.96 9.24
N HIS A 250 -1.40 -3.87 8.28
CA HIS A 250 -0.26 -3.90 7.37
C HIS A 250 -0.08 -2.60 6.56
N PHE A 251 -1.15 -1.81 6.45
CA PHE A 251 -1.16 -0.50 5.81
C PHE A 251 -1.63 0.60 6.78
N ASN A 252 -1.15 0.54 8.03
CA ASN A 252 -1.39 1.59 9.02
C ASN A 252 -2.89 1.92 9.21
N PHE A 253 -3.76 0.94 9.01
CA PHE A 253 -5.22 1.11 9.02
C PHE A 253 -5.69 2.24 8.09
N ALA A 254 -5.09 2.33 6.91
CA ALA A 254 -5.40 3.35 5.90
C ALA A 254 -6.77 3.13 5.28
N TYR A 255 -7.51 4.21 5.08
CA TYR A 255 -8.81 4.20 4.41
C TYR A 255 -9.06 5.48 3.62
N VAL A 256 -9.87 5.33 2.58
CA VAL A 256 -10.36 6.44 1.76
C VAL A 256 -11.88 6.45 1.80
N VAL A 257 -12.45 7.65 1.98
CA VAL A 257 -13.89 7.90 1.91
C VAL A 257 -14.15 8.85 0.75
N VAL A 258 -15.03 8.44 -0.16
CA VAL A 258 -15.52 9.25 -1.28
C VAL A 258 -16.95 9.65 -0.99
N PHE A 259 -17.29 10.92 -1.16
CA PHE A 259 -18.59 11.46 -0.79
C PHE A 259 -19.01 12.64 -1.66
N PRO A 260 -20.32 12.90 -1.80
CA PRO A 260 -20.81 14.15 -2.37
C PRO A 260 -20.38 15.36 -1.51
N PRO A 261 -19.96 16.51 -2.08
CA PRO A 261 -19.45 17.67 -1.34
C PRO A 261 -20.40 18.18 -0.25
N GLU A 262 -21.72 18.08 -0.46
CA GLU A 262 -22.74 18.50 0.50
C GLU A 262 -22.78 17.62 1.76
N ARG A 263 -22.15 16.45 1.74
CA ARG A 263 -22.03 15.53 2.89
C ARG A 263 -20.69 15.63 3.64
N ALA A 264 -19.82 16.55 3.25
CA ALA A 264 -18.49 16.71 3.86
C ALA A 264 -18.57 16.92 5.38
N ALA A 265 -19.49 17.76 5.85
CA ALA A 265 -19.66 18.04 7.28
C ALA A 265 -20.04 16.78 8.09
N GLU A 266 -20.80 15.86 7.50
CA GLU A 266 -21.19 14.59 8.12
C GLU A 266 -19.98 13.65 8.26
N VAL A 267 -19.16 13.53 7.19
CA VAL A 267 -17.93 12.73 7.21
C VAL A 267 -16.97 13.27 8.28
N HIS A 268 -16.72 14.57 8.31
CA HIS A 268 -15.86 15.20 9.31
C HIS A 268 -16.36 14.99 10.74
N ALA A 269 -17.67 15.07 10.97
CA ALA A 269 -18.27 14.82 12.29
C ALA A 269 -18.07 13.36 12.72
N ILE A 270 -18.20 12.39 11.80
CA ILE A 270 -17.96 10.96 12.09
C ILE A 270 -16.49 10.70 12.43
N LEU A 271 -15.59 11.31 11.70
CA LEU A 271 -14.15 11.17 11.92
C LEU A 271 -13.67 11.81 13.23
N GLY A 272 -14.36 12.85 13.70
CA GLY A 272 -13.99 13.55 14.93
C GLY A 272 -12.53 14.02 14.91
N PRO A 273 -11.69 13.61 15.89
CA PRO A 273 -10.28 13.99 15.92
C PRO A 273 -9.45 13.53 14.71
N HIS A 274 -9.87 12.46 14.04
CA HIS A 274 -9.23 11.97 12.81
C HIS A 274 -9.56 12.85 11.58
N SER A 275 -10.43 13.83 11.72
CA SER A 275 -10.76 14.78 10.63
C SER A 275 -9.58 15.67 10.25
N ASP A 276 -8.84 16.18 11.24
CA ASP A 276 -7.60 16.94 11.03
C ASP A 276 -6.44 16.00 10.68
N PRO A 277 -5.75 16.19 9.54
CA PRO A 277 -4.66 15.31 9.11
C PRO A 277 -3.52 15.19 10.11
N GLN A 278 -3.10 16.31 10.72
CA GLN A 278 -1.99 16.30 11.68
C GLN A 278 -2.37 15.56 12.97
N GLN A 279 -3.60 15.79 13.46
CA GLN A 279 -4.09 15.05 14.61
C GLN A 279 -4.29 13.57 14.29
N ASN A 280 -4.73 13.23 13.10
CA ASN A 280 -4.87 11.85 12.64
C ASN A 280 -3.54 11.10 12.71
N PHE A 281 -2.46 11.66 12.16
CA PHE A 281 -1.13 11.02 12.22
C PHE A 281 -0.60 10.90 13.65
N ARG A 282 -0.88 11.86 14.56
CA ARG A 282 -0.51 11.72 15.98
C ARG A 282 -1.22 10.54 16.62
N LEU A 283 -2.54 10.43 16.45
CA LEU A 283 -3.33 9.31 16.99
C LEU A 283 -2.87 7.97 16.42
N ALA A 284 -2.58 7.92 15.12
CA ALA A 284 -2.08 6.71 14.47
C ALA A 284 -0.66 6.34 14.96
N ALA A 285 0.21 7.34 15.25
CA ALA A 285 1.52 7.08 15.83
C ALA A 285 1.43 6.52 17.26
N GLU A 286 0.48 7.01 18.08
CA GLU A 286 0.19 6.50 19.42
C GLU A 286 -0.36 5.07 19.39
N LEU A 287 -1.28 4.79 18.46
CA LEU A 287 -1.78 3.43 18.20
C LEU A 287 -0.63 2.49 17.85
N ALA A 288 0.23 2.88 16.93
CA ALA A 288 1.37 2.07 16.48
C ALA A 288 2.35 1.76 17.64
N VAL A 289 2.58 2.69 18.58
CA VAL A 289 3.38 2.42 19.81
C VAL A 289 2.71 1.37 20.68
N THR A 290 1.40 1.48 20.88
CA THR A 290 0.63 0.52 21.68
C THR A 290 0.69 -0.88 21.06
N GLU A 291 0.51 -0.98 19.75
CA GLU A 291 0.62 -2.23 19.03
C GLU A 291 2.05 -2.80 19.07
N ALA A 292 3.07 -1.98 18.81
CA ALA A 292 4.46 -2.40 18.86
C ALA A 292 4.89 -2.97 20.21
N SER A 293 4.24 -2.53 21.31
CA SER A 293 4.51 -3.02 22.67
C SER A 293 3.76 -4.30 23.04
N SER A 294 2.72 -4.67 22.30
CA SER A 294 1.82 -5.78 22.60
C SER A 294 1.85 -6.92 21.58
N LEU A 295 2.33 -6.66 20.38
CA LEU A 295 2.41 -7.62 19.27
C LEU A 295 3.81 -8.23 19.20
N THR A 296 3.93 -9.33 18.48
CA THR A 296 5.19 -10.05 18.21
C THR A 296 5.37 -10.32 16.73
N ASP A 297 6.57 -10.70 16.35
CA ASP A 297 6.90 -11.21 15.03
C ASP A 297 6.48 -10.26 13.89
N ARG A 298 5.85 -10.79 12.85
CA ARG A 298 5.42 -10.04 11.66
C ARG A 298 4.47 -8.88 11.99
N GLU A 299 3.56 -9.06 12.95
CA GLU A 299 2.62 -7.99 13.33
C GLU A 299 3.33 -6.86 14.07
N GLN A 300 4.34 -7.16 14.88
CA GLN A 300 5.17 -6.16 15.54
C GLN A 300 6.03 -5.39 14.52
N PHE A 301 6.53 -6.06 13.49
CA PHE A 301 7.22 -5.40 12.38
C PHE A 301 6.32 -4.36 11.73
N PHE A 302 5.07 -4.69 11.37
CA PHE A 302 4.14 -3.73 10.80
C PHE A 302 3.83 -2.57 11.74
N ALA A 303 3.69 -2.81 13.04
CA ALA A 303 3.45 -1.75 14.02
C ALA A 303 4.61 -0.74 14.06
N TRP A 304 5.86 -1.18 14.07
CA TRP A 304 7.02 -0.29 13.99
C TRP A 304 7.12 0.44 12.65
N PHE A 305 6.80 -0.24 11.57
CA PHE A 305 6.78 0.36 10.24
C PHE A 305 5.72 1.46 10.14
N ASN A 306 4.52 1.21 10.65
CA ASN A 306 3.43 2.19 10.74
C ASN A 306 3.82 3.40 11.60
N ARG A 307 4.51 3.18 12.73
CA ARG A 307 5.05 4.27 13.54
C ARG A 307 5.97 5.17 12.71
N GLY A 308 6.91 4.57 11.97
CA GLY A 308 7.81 5.30 11.08
C GLY A 308 7.04 6.13 10.05
N ALA A 309 6.05 5.55 9.38
CA ALA A 309 5.22 6.23 8.40
C ALA A 309 4.49 7.46 8.99
N ASN A 310 3.87 7.30 10.16
CA ASN A 310 3.18 8.41 10.83
C ASN A 310 4.13 9.54 11.23
N LEU A 311 5.33 9.20 11.72
CA LEU A 311 6.33 10.19 12.12
C LEU A 311 6.90 10.97 10.93
N VAL A 312 7.05 10.34 9.76
CA VAL A 312 7.40 11.03 8.50
C VAL A 312 6.37 12.11 8.19
N HIS A 313 5.07 11.81 8.24
CA HIS A 313 4.00 12.77 8.00
C HIS A 313 3.93 13.88 9.06
N LEU A 314 4.44 13.62 10.24
CA LEU A 314 4.56 14.63 11.31
C LEU A 314 5.86 15.47 11.23
N GLY A 315 6.78 15.13 10.30
CA GLY A 315 8.07 15.78 10.14
C GLY A 315 9.12 15.37 11.19
N ASP A 316 8.84 14.37 12.02
CA ASP A 316 9.82 13.78 12.94
C ASP A 316 10.64 12.70 12.24
N TYR A 317 11.51 13.11 11.34
CA TYR A 317 12.34 12.20 10.55
C TYR A 317 13.34 11.40 11.40
N VAL A 318 13.80 11.95 12.51
CA VAL A 318 14.71 11.24 13.43
C VAL A 318 13.97 10.10 14.13
N GLY A 319 12.82 10.38 14.71
CA GLY A 319 11.96 9.34 15.30
C GLY A 319 11.49 8.31 14.28
N ALA A 320 11.20 8.74 13.05
CA ALA A 320 10.84 7.87 11.95
C ALA A 320 11.97 6.91 11.57
N ALA A 321 13.21 7.42 11.40
CA ALA A 321 14.36 6.60 11.08
C ALA A 321 14.61 5.53 12.15
N GLN A 322 14.52 5.89 13.44
CA GLN A 322 14.63 4.94 14.55
C GLN A 322 13.53 3.86 14.52
N ALA A 323 12.29 4.25 14.20
CA ALA A 323 11.20 3.30 14.08
C ALA A 323 11.40 2.32 12.91
N TYR A 324 11.89 2.80 11.75
CA TYR A 324 12.23 1.95 10.62
C TYR A 324 13.44 1.06 10.89
N ASP A 325 14.45 1.54 11.62
CA ASP A 325 15.58 0.71 12.05
C ASP A 325 15.11 -0.48 12.89
N MET A 326 14.17 -0.25 13.82
CA MET A 326 13.56 -1.31 14.60
C MET A 326 12.74 -2.26 13.71
N ALA A 327 11.95 -1.73 12.79
CA ALA A 327 11.17 -2.52 11.84
C ALA A 327 12.09 -3.43 10.99
N PHE A 328 13.14 -2.89 10.40
CA PHE A 328 14.06 -3.69 9.57
C PHE A 328 14.85 -4.73 10.39
N SER A 329 15.15 -4.44 11.67
CA SER A 329 15.73 -5.43 12.57
C SER A 329 14.78 -6.61 12.80
N LEU A 330 13.50 -6.34 13.04
CA LEU A 330 12.47 -7.37 13.17
C LEU A 330 12.29 -8.13 11.85
N TYR A 331 12.22 -7.42 10.71
CA TYR A 331 12.13 -8.03 9.39
C TYR A 331 13.25 -9.05 9.13
N ALA A 332 14.49 -8.70 9.46
CA ALA A 332 15.64 -9.59 9.29
C ALA A 332 15.54 -10.85 10.15
N ALA A 333 14.86 -10.76 11.30
CA ALA A 333 14.65 -11.90 12.22
C ALA A 333 13.48 -12.80 11.81
N LEU A 334 12.56 -12.35 10.94
CA LEU A 334 11.44 -13.16 10.48
C LEU A 334 11.92 -14.35 9.62
N PRO A 335 11.23 -15.51 9.68
CA PRO A 335 11.36 -16.55 8.68
C PRO A 335 11.15 -16.01 7.27
N GLN A 336 11.88 -16.53 6.28
CA GLN A 336 11.85 -15.99 4.92
C GLN A 336 10.44 -16.02 4.29
N ASP A 337 9.66 -17.05 4.54
CA ASP A 337 8.30 -17.24 4.04
C ASP A 337 7.26 -16.34 4.73
N GLU A 338 7.59 -15.74 5.88
CA GLU A 338 6.74 -14.78 6.59
C GLU A 338 7.04 -13.32 6.24
N ARG A 339 8.13 -13.03 5.53
CA ARG A 339 8.56 -11.67 5.22
C ARG A 339 7.65 -11.01 4.19
N PRO A 340 7.08 -9.82 4.47
CA PRO A 340 6.32 -9.05 3.49
C PRO A 340 7.28 -8.29 2.54
N TRP A 341 8.08 -9.02 1.78
CA TRP A 341 9.20 -8.50 0.97
C TRP A 341 8.80 -7.47 -0.10
N ARG A 342 7.50 -7.42 -0.46
CA ARG A 342 6.96 -6.40 -1.37
C ARG A 342 6.57 -5.10 -0.67
N LEU A 343 6.73 -4.96 0.65
CA LEU A 343 6.21 -3.79 1.38
C LEU A 343 6.70 -2.46 0.81
N LEU A 344 7.97 -2.39 0.44
CA LEU A 344 8.57 -1.19 -0.16
C LEU A 344 8.13 -0.92 -1.62
N TRP A 345 7.27 -1.76 -2.18
CA TRP A 345 6.58 -1.47 -3.43
C TRP A 345 5.36 -0.56 -3.20
N TYR A 346 4.91 -0.46 -1.96
CA TYR A 346 3.69 0.24 -1.56
C TYR A 346 3.97 1.43 -0.63
N GLN A 347 5.06 1.40 0.12
CA GLN A 347 5.31 2.37 1.19
C GLN A 347 6.74 2.88 1.11
N ASP A 348 6.91 4.18 0.90
CA ASP A 348 8.19 4.85 0.66
C ASP A 348 8.75 5.63 1.88
N GLY A 349 8.00 5.70 2.99
CA GLY A 349 8.34 6.52 4.16
C GLY A 349 9.74 6.27 4.73
N ALA A 350 10.27 5.04 4.62
CA ALA A 350 11.62 4.73 5.07
C ALA A 350 12.70 5.49 4.29
N TYR A 351 12.52 5.65 2.97
CA TYR A 351 13.43 6.46 2.16
C TYR A 351 13.41 7.92 2.61
N ALA A 352 12.22 8.48 2.82
CA ALA A 352 12.07 9.87 3.30
C ALA A 352 12.75 10.07 4.64
N ALA A 353 12.54 9.16 5.61
CA ALA A 353 13.15 9.24 6.94
C ALA A 353 14.68 9.23 6.86
N TYR A 354 15.26 8.29 6.12
CA TYR A 354 16.72 8.19 5.97
C TYR A 354 17.29 9.37 5.17
N TYR A 355 16.60 9.83 4.12
CA TYR A 355 17.06 11.00 3.36
C TYR A 355 17.13 12.25 4.24
N HIS A 356 16.06 12.58 4.97
CA HIS A 356 16.00 13.79 5.79
C HIS A 356 16.88 13.73 7.05
N THR A 357 17.37 12.56 7.42
CA THR A 357 18.38 12.40 8.48
C THR A 357 19.82 12.33 7.94
N GLY A 358 20.03 12.56 6.63
CA GLY A 358 21.35 12.55 6.00
C GLY A 358 21.92 11.14 5.73
N ARG A 359 21.13 10.10 5.91
CA ARG A 359 21.53 8.70 5.73
C ARG A 359 21.40 8.28 4.25
N TYR A 360 22.00 9.06 3.35
CA TYR A 360 21.84 8.90 1.90
C TYR A 360 22.30 7.54 1.37
N GLN A 361 23.34 6.95 1.98
CA GLN A 361 23.79 5.63 1.57
C GLN A 361 22.76 4.55 1.93
N ASP A 362 22.05 4.68 3.07
CA ASP A 362 20.97 3.78 3.43
C ASP A 362 19.80 3.87 2.44
N VAL A 363 19.45 5.08 1.97
CA VAL A 363 18.44 5.27 0.91
C VAL A 363 18.84 4.52 -0.36
N ILE A 364 20.11 4.65 -0.80
CA ILE A 364 20.60 3.97 -2.01
C ILE A 364 20.56 2.45 -1.83
N ASN A 365 21.06 1.94 -0.70
CA ASN A 365 21.10 0.52 -0.42
C ASN A 365 19.69 -0.09 -0.35
N LEU A 366 18.76 0.59 0.35
CA LEU A 366 17.37 0.18 0.46
C LEU A 366 16.69 0.18 -0.92
N ALA A 367 16.90 1.22 -1.72
CA ALA A 367 16.36 1.29 -3.07
C ALA A 367 16.93 0.19 -3.99
N GLN A 368 18.21 -0.11 -3.89
CA GLN A 368 18.81 -1.20 -4.64
C GLN A 368 18.24 -2.55 -4.26
N SER A 369 18.08 -2.83 -2.95
CA SER A 369 17.47 -4.08 -2.49
C SER A 369 16.00 -4.22 -2.95
N THR A 370 15.26 -3.10 -2.99
CA THR A 370 13.88 -3.08 -3.47
C THR A 370 13.79 -3.35 -4.98
N LEU A 371 14.62 -2.66 -5.77
CA LEU A 371 14.58 -2.74 -7.24
C LEU A 371 15.09 -4.09 -7.79
N VAL A 372 15.99 -4.77 -7.09
CA VAL A 372 16.50 -6.08 -7.53
C VAL A 372 15.43 -7.18 -7.45
N ASN A 373 14.43 -7.00 -6.60
CA ASN A 373 13.32 -7.95 -6.42
C ASN A 373 12.25 -7.86 -7.52
N VAL A 374 12.43 -6.99 -8.52
CA VAL A 374 11.43 -6.71 -9.56
C VAL A 374 12.04 -6.81 -10.94
N ASP A 375 11.50 -7.67 -11.80
CA ASP A 375 11.98 -7.84 -13.19
C ASP A 375 11.92 -6.55 -14.03
N LYS A 376 10.83 -5.80 -13.86
CA LYS A 376 10.56 -4.55 -14.57
C LYS A 376 10.07 -3.50 -13.58
N PRO A 377 10.99 -2.92 -12.80
CA PRO A 377 10.58 -2.03 -11.73
C PRO A 377 9.88 -0.78 -12.25
N VAL A 378 8.68 -0.55 -11.74
CA VAL A 378 7.83 0.63 -11.98
C VAL A 378 7.56 1.37 -10.66
N LEU A 379 8.55 1.33 -9.78
CA LEU A 379 8.51 1.91 -8.44
C LEU A 379 9.07 3.33 -8.52
N GLU A 380 8.24 4.30 -8.93
CA GLU A 380 8.66 5.68 -9.15
C GLU A 380 9.19 6.35 -7.89
N GLU A 381 8.60 6.07 -6.73
CA GLU A 381 9.05 6.63 -5.45
C GLU A 381 10.46 6.12 -5.10
N THR A 382 10.73 4.85 -5.37
CA THR A 382 12.06 4.26 -5.14
C THR A 382 13.13 4.92 -6.03
N TYR A 383 12.82 5.16 -7.30
CA TYR A 383 13.72 5.91 -8.18
C TYR A 383 13.86 7.37 -7.74
N TYR A 384 12.75 8.02 -7.35
CA TYR A 384 12.80 9.40 -6.87
C TYR A 384 13.75 9.53 -5.67
N TRP A 385 13.55 8.77 -4.61
CA TRP A 385 14.38 8.86 -3.41
C TRP A 385 15.82 8.46 -3.66
N ARG A 386 16.09 7.46 -4.50
CA ARG A 386 17.45 7.10 -4.88
C ARG A 386 18.12 8.22 -5.66
N GLY A 387 17.41 8.86 -6.58
CA GLY A 387 17.90 10.01 -7.32
C GLY A 387 18.27 11.18 -6.40
N MET A 388 17.38 11.51 -5.45
CA MET A 388 17.64 12.54 -4.44
C MET A 388 18.89 12.22 -3.58
N ALA A 389 19.03 10.97 -3.15
CA ALA A 389 20.19 10.56 -2.35
C ALA A 389 21.50 10.58 -3.15
N LYS A 390 21.48 10.16 -4.43
CA LYS A 390 22.64 10.28 -5.33
C LYS A 390 23.05 11.72 -5.52
N GLU A 391 22.11 12.65 -5.72
CA GLU A 391 22.40 14.07 -5.82
C GLU A 391 23.09 14.60 -4.55
N ALA A 392 22.55 14.26 -3.38
CA ALA A 392 23.10 14.69 -2.09
C ALA A 392 24.54 14.18 -1.88
N LEU A 393 24.91 13.05 -2.47
CA LEU A 393 26.27 12.49 -2.48
C LEU A 393 27.13 12.99 -3.64
N GLY A 394 26.63 13.89 -4.51
CA GLY A 394 27.35 14.48 -5.63
C GLY A 394 27.29 13.71 -6.96
N ASP A 395 26.59 12.58 -7.02
CA ASP A 395 26.35 11.85 -8.28
C ASP A 395 25.17 12.48 -9.05
N ARG A 396 25.42 13.64 -9.66
CA ARG A 396 24.40 14.37 -10.43
C ARG A 396 23.91 13.57 -11.65
N ALA A 397 24.79 12.80 -12.32
CA ALA A 397 24.40 12.05 -13.50
C ALA A 397 23.44 10.91 -13.15
N GLY A 398 23.76 10.13 -12.13
CA GLY A 398 22.88 9.08 -11.63
C GLY A 398 21.59 9.61 -11.02
N ALA A 399 21.61 10.81 -10.43
CA ALA A 399 20.41 11.48 -9.93
C ALA A 399 19.44 11.83 -11.06
N LEU A 400 19.94 12.45 -12.15
CA LEU A 400 19.11 12.81 -13.31
C LEU A 400 18.50 11.57 -13.98
N GLU A 401 19.24 10.48 -14.10
CA GLU A 401 18.74 9.22 -14.65
C GLU A 401 17.55 8.68 -13.83
N ASP A 402 17.71 8.59 -12.51
CA ASP A 402 16.69 8.09 -11.61
C ASP A 402 15.45 9.01 -11.57
N LEU A 403 15.64 10.33 -11.48
CA LEU A 403 14.53 11.29 -11.47
C LEU A 403 13.76 11.30 -12.80
N GLN A 404 14.47 11.20 -13.94
CA GLN A 404 13.84 11.06 -15.25
C GLN A 404 13.03 9.76 -15.34
N ARG A 405 13.55 8.67 -14.77
CA ARG A 405 12.83 7.40 -14.72
C ARG A 405 11.57 7.52 -13.87
N ALA A 406 11.66 8.11 -12.65
CA ALA A 406 10.52 8.34 -11.77
C ALA A 406 9.42 9.16 -12.48
N TYR A 407 9.79 10.28 -13.09
CA TYR A 407 8.84 11.14 -13.83
C TYR A 407 8.18 10.42 -15.01
N THR A 408 8.94 9.60 -15.74
CA THR A 408 8.40 8.84 -16.88
C THR A 408 7.39 7.78 -16.43
N LEU A 409 7.61 7.19 -15.24
CA LEU A 409 6.73 6.16 -14.70
C LEU A 409 5.41 6.74 -14.20
N ASN A 410 5.45 7.88 -13.51
CA ASN A 410 4.25 8.54 -13.02
C ASN A 410 4.39 10.08 -13.03
N PRO A 411 4.04 10.74 -14.14
CA PRO A 411 4.11 12.20 -14.22
C PRO A 411 3.03 12.92 -13.40
N ASN A 412 1.99 12.21 -12.96
CA ASN A 412 0.86 12.82 -12.25
C ASN A 412 1.12 12.96 -10.74
N SER A 413 1.89 12.08 -10.15
CA SER A 413 2.01 11.96 -8.69
C SER A 413 3.44 12.10 -8.15
N THR A 414 4.46 11.93 -8.98
CA THR A 414 5.84 12.02 -8.50
C THR A 414 6.35 13.46 -8.41
N PRO A 415 7.06 13.86 -7.35
CA PRO A 415 7.73 15.16 -7.24
C PRO A 415 8.99 15.28 -8.12
N ALA A 416 9.29 14.29 -8.96
CA ALA A 416 10.49 14.29 -9.79
C ALA A 416 10.51 15.41 -10.85
N GLY A 417 9.34 15.84 -11.36
CA GLY A 417 9.27 16.93 -12.35
C GLY A 417 9.87 18.25 -11.86
N PRO A 418 9.45 18.79 -10.71
CA PRO A 418 10.07 19.96 -10.09
C PRO A 418 11.58 19.81 -9.85
N GLU A 419 12.02 18.63 -9.41
CA GLU A 419 13.44 18.36 -9.16
C GLU A 419 14.27 18.32 -10.44
N LEU A 420 13.76 17.74 -11.52
CA LEU A 420 14.39 17.80 -12.84
C LEU A 420 14.55 19.25 -13.31
N GLN A 421 13.52 20.10 -13.19
CA GLN A 421 13.59 21.51 -13.51
C GLN A 421 14.66 22.23 -12.65
N ARG A 422 14.71 21.98 -11.35
CA ARG A 422 15.72 22.51 -10.44
C ARG A 422 17.14 22.13 -10.86
N LEU A 423 17.29 20.92 -11.39
CA LEU A 423 18.56 20.39 -11.90
C LEU A 423 18.87 20.85 -13.36
N GLY A 424 17.97 21.56 -14.02
CA GLY A 424 18.17 22.07 -15.37
C GLY A 424 18.02 21.01 -16.46
N ALA A 425 17.15 20.01 -16.24
CA ALA A 425 16.86 18.92 -17.18
C ALA A 425 15.40 18.99 -17.70
#